data_202363587f148c189bd88c2d288638dd
#
_entry.id   202363587f148c189bd88c2d288638dd
#
_cell.length_a   1.000
_cell.length_b   1.000
_cell.length_c   1.000
_cell.angle_alpha   90.00
_cell.angle_beta   90.00
_cell.angle_gamma   90.00
#
_symmetry.space_group_name_H-M   'P 1'
#
loop_
_entity.id
_entity.type
_entity.pdbx_description
1 polymer ?
#
loop_
_entity_poly.entity_id
_entity_poly.type
_entity_poly.pdbx_seq_one_letter_code
_entity_poly.pdbx_strand_id
1 'polypeptide(L)'
;MTEATGGRVLVVDDSAVNRMVLAKALTAEGHTTLTAEHGMRALELLRADDELPVDVVLLDLEMPELDGYETLRRIKADDALRHLPVIVISSVDELESVVRCIEIGATDYLPKPFEPALLKARLNASLAEKRLHDLQLEYLEQVNRVVDAAGAVEAEDFEPESLDEVARREDALGQLARVFQRMAREVFEREQRLKAQVQQLRIQIDEARAARKVAEITDSDFFRDLQEKASKLRLDGESTGG
;
A
#
# COMPACT_ATOMS: atom_id res chain seq x y z
N MET A 1 12.12 27.30 -0.88
CA MET A 1 10.79 27.28 -1.49
C MET A 1 9.82 26.94 -0.36
N THR A 2 9.04 27.89 0.09
CA THR A 2 7.99 27.67 1.10
C THR A 2 6.93 26.78 0.45
N GLU A 3 6.87 25.51 0.89
CA GLU A 3 5.77 24.64 0.55
C GLU A 3 4.46 25.36 0.84
N ALA A 4 3.53 25.34 -0.10
CA ALA A 4 2.21 25.91 0.07
C ALA A 4 1.54 25.19 1.26
N THR A 5 1.49 25.85 2.41
CA THR A 5 0.89 25.34 3.65
C THR A 5 -0.64 25.29 3.59
N GLY A 6 -1.24 25.52 2.43
CA GLY A 6 -2.67 25.52 2.20
C GLY A 6 -3.25 24.10 2.16
N GLY A 7 -4.35 23.85 2.89
CA GLY A 7 -5.17 22.66 2.76
C GLY A 7 -6.39 22.92 1.88
N ARG A 8 -7.09 21.84 1.48
CA ARG A 8 -8.35 21.88 0.75
C ARG A 8 -9.52 21.80 1.75
N VAL A 9 -10.27 22.89 1.86
CA VAL A 9 -11.32 23.06 2.86
C VAL A 9 -12.71 23.03 2.20
N LEU A 10 -13.58 22.14 2.66
CA LEU A 10 -14.98 22.13 2.27
C LEU A 10 -15.81 23.00 3.22
N VAL A 11 -16.46 24.03 2.69
CA VAL A 11 -17.37 24.92 3.43
C VAL A 11 -18.81 24.51 3.16
N VAL A 12 -19.51 24.11 4.19
CA VAL A 12 -20.92 23.66 4.13
C VAL A 12 -21.78 24.60 4.97
N ASP A 13 -22.62 25.39 4.34
CA ASP A 13 -23.49 26.39 4.97
C ASP A 13 -24.62 26.72 3.96
N ASP A 14 -25.85 26.85 4.38
CA ASP A 14 -26.99 27.11 3.47
C ASP A 14 -26.97 28.54 2.91
N SER A 15 -26.38 29.49 3.65
CA SER A 15 -26.25 30.88 3.23
C SER A 15 -25.14 31.05 2.20
N ALA A 16 -25.48 31.43 0.97
CA ALA A 16 -24.51 31.75 -0.07
C ALA A 16 -23.54 32.87 0.33
N VAL A 17 -24.00 33.81 1.17
CA VAL A 17 -23.16 34.91 1.68
C VAL A 17 -22.09 34.37 2.63
N ASN A 18 -22.49 33.50 3.58
CA ASN A 18 -21.55 32.89 4.52
C ASN A 18 -20.49 32.07 3.77
N ARG A 19 -20.92 31.20 2.83
CA ARG A 19 -20.00 30.42 1.99
C ARG A 19 -18.99 31.31 1.26
N MET A 20 -19.45 32.42 0.67
CA MET A 20 -18.58 33.34 -0.06
C MET A 20 -17.57 34.03 0.87
N VAL A 21 -18.01 34.50 2.04
CA VAL A 21 -17.16 35.18 3.02
C VAL A 21 -16.08 34.21 3.54
N LEU A 22 -16.48 32.99 3.94
CA LEU A 22 -15.56 31.96 4.41
C LEU A 22 -14.57 31.56 3.29
N ALA A 23 -15.05 31.26 2.10
CA ALA A 23 -14.19 30.89 0.98
C ALA A 23 -13.16 31.98 0.64
N LYS A 24 -13.58 33.26 0.65
CA LYS A 24 -12.66 34.38 0.42
C LYS A 24 -11.61 34.51 1.52
N ALA A 25 -12.00 34.36 2.79
CA ALA A 25 -11.08 34.40 3.92
C ALA A 25 -10.05 33.27 3.86
N LEU A 26 -10.50 32.05 3.58
CA LEU A 26 -9.65 30.86 3.45
C LEU A 26 -8.69 30.97 2.26
N THR A 27 -9.17 31.46 1.12
CA THR A 27 -8.32 31.67 -0.07
C THR A 27 -7.25 32.73 0.19
N ALA A 28 -7.56 33.78 0.95
CA ALA A 28 -6.58 34.79 1.34
C ALA A 28 -5.47 34.23 2.24
N GLU A 29 -5.74 33.16 2.99
CA GLU A 29 -4.78 32.42 3.81
C GLU A 29 -4.04 31.32 3.03
N GLY A 30 -4.30 31.18 1.73
CA GLY A 30 -3.63 30.22 0.86
C GLY A 30 -4.26 28.82 0.78
N HIS A 31 -5.51 28.68 1.29
CA HIS A 31 -6.27 27.43 1.18
C HIS A 31 -7.06 27.34 -0.13
N THR A 32 -7.26 26.11 -0.61
CA THR A 32 -8.23 25.84 -1.68
C THR A 32 -9.59 25.53 -1.07
N THR A 33 -10.67 26.08 -1.63
CA THR A 33 -12.00 25.90 -1.06
C THR A 33 -12.96 25.21 -2.02
N LEU A 34 -13.74 24.29 -1.48
CA LEU A 34 -14.96 23.74 -2.06
C LEU A 34 -16.16 24.26 -1.25
N THR A 35 -17.32 24.36 -1.87
CA THR A 35 -18.53 24.81 -1.18
C THR A 35 -19.70 23.88 -1.44
N ALA A 36 -20.53 23.66 -0.41
CA ALA A 36 -21.79 22.93 -0.49
C ALA A 36 -22.89 23.72 0.22
N GLU A 37 -24.09 23.70 -0.32
CA GLU A 37 -25.25 24.43 0.20
C GLU A 37 -26.04 23.65 1.25
N HIS A 38 -25.82 22.34 1.37
CA HIS A 38 -26.45 21.45 2.37
C HIS A 38 -25.65 20.15 2.54
N GLY A 39 -26.02 19.35 3.55
CA GLY A 39 -25.28 18.14 3.91
C GLY A 39 -25.24 17.08 2.81
N MET A 40 -26.31 16.90 2.02
CA MET A 40 -26.30 15.92 0.92
C MET A 40 -25.23 16.27 -0.11
N ARG A 41 -25.16 17.56 -0.53
CA ARG A 41 -24.15 18.03 -1.48
C ARG A 41 -22.74 17.88 -0.91
N ALA A 42 -22.56 18.12 0.38
CA ALA A 42 -21.26 17.90 1.04
C ALA A 42 -20.82 16.43 0.96
N LEU A 43 -21.71 15.48 1.27
CA LEU A 43 -21.42 14.04 1.19
C LEU A 43 -21.12 13.57 -0.24
N GLU A 44 -21.81 14.13 -1.26
CA GLU A 44 -21.50 13.86 -2.66
C GLU A 44 -20.08 14.32 -3.02
N LEU A 45 -19.69 15.54 -2.63
CA LEU A 45 -18.36 16.09 -2.89
C LEU A 45 -17.26 15.30 -2.17
N LEU A 46 -17.52 14.84 -0.94
CA LEU A 46 -16.56 14.05 -0.17
C LEU A 46 -16.36 12.63 -0.72
N ARG A 47 -17.35 12.09 -1.45
CA ARG A 47 -17.30 10.76 -2.09
C ARG A 47 -16.93 10.83 -3.56
N ALA A 48 -16.88 12.02 -4.13
CA ALA A 48 -16.40 12.18 -5.51
C ALA A 48 -14.96 11.67 -5.58
N ASP A 49 -14.70 10.84 -6.61
CA ASP A 49 -13.36 10.34 -6.92
C ASP A 49 -12.54 11.49 -7.53
N ASP A 50 -12.05 12.37 -6.65
CA ASP A 50 -11.31 13.58 -7.02
C ASP A 50 -9.83 13.37 -6.68
N GLU A 51 -8.94 13.73 -7.58
CA GLU A 51 -7.48 13.58 -7.43
C GLU A 51 -6.92 14.25 -6.16
N LEU A 52 -7.67 15.17 -5.57
CA LEU A 52 -7.28 15.89 -4.36
C LEU A 52 -8.35 15.73 -3.27
N PRO A 53 -8.07 15.00 -2.19
CA PRO A 53 -9.00 14.83 -1.06
C PRO A 53 -9.22 16.14 -0.31
N VAL A 54 -10.37 16.24 0.39
CA VAL A 54 -10.65 17.33 1.34
C VAL A 54 -9.86 17.09 2.62
N ASP A 55 -9.22 18.15 3.14
CA ASP A 55 -8.41 18.07 4.36
C ASP A 55 -9.20 18.42 5.62
N VAL A 56 -10.17 19.34 5.53
CA VAL A 56 -11.00 19.80 6.65
C VAL A 56 -12.39 20.20 6.14
N VAL A 57 -13.42 19.93 6.91
CA VAL A 57 -14.79 20.40 6.67
C VAL A 57 -15.13 21.50 7.68
N LEU A 58 -15.64 22.64 7.20
CA LEU A 58 -16.34 23.65 8.00
C LEU A 58 -17.83 23.43 7.80
N LEU A 59 -18.56 23.09 8.86
CA LEU A 59 -19.94 22.60 8.78
C LEU A 59 -20.88 23.45 9.62
N ASP A 60 -21.88 24.07 8.98
CA ASP A 60 -23.01 24.65 9.69
C ASP A 60 -23.97 23.55 10.19
N LEU A 61 -24.61 23.80 11.33
CA LEU A 61 -25.62 22.90 11.90
C LEU A 61 -27.01 23.14 11.33
N GLU A 62 -27.38 24.38 11.14
CA GLU A 62 -28.72 24.80 10.75
C GLU A 62 -28.83 24.90 9.22
N MET A 63 -29.14 23.77 8.57
CA MET A 63 -29.32 23.71 7.12
C MET A 63 -30.58 22.94 6.74
N PRO A 64 -31.22 23.28 5.60
CA PRO A 64 -32.35 22.53 5.07
C PRO A 64 -31.90 21.16 4.51
N GLU A 65 -32.85 20.28 4.23
CA GLU A 65 -32.73 18.94 3.66
C GLU A 65 -31.99 17.96 4.57
N LEU A 66 -30.68 18.12 4.75
CA LEU A 66 -29.87 17.35 5.67
C LEU A 66 -29.12 18.32 6.59
N ASP A 67 -29.46 18.30 7.87
CA ASP A 67 -28.88 19.16 8.89
C ASP A 67 -27.38 18.79 9.17
N GLY A 68 -26.70 19.69 9.88
CA GLY A 68 -25.28 19.49 10.17
C GLY A 68 -25.01 18.33 11.12
N TYR A 69 -25.92 18.03 12.07
CA TYR A 69 -25.76 16.89 12.98
C TYR A 69 -25.78 15.56 12.24
N GLU A 70 -26.76 15.40 11.34
CA GLU A 70 -26.87 14.17 10.55
C GLU A 70 -25.75 14.07 9.51
N THR A 71 -25.33 15.21 8.93
CA THR A 71 -24.17 15.27 8.03
C THR A 71 -22.90 14.82 8.75
N LEU A 72 -22.64 15.36 9.94
CA LEU A 72 -21.50 14.99 10.78
C LEU A 72 -21.55 13.49 11.12
N ARG A 73 -22.70 12.97 11.52
CA ARG A 73 -22.87 11.55 11.84
C ARG A 73 -22.53 10.66 10.64
N ARG A 74 -22.98 11.01 9.43
CA ARG A 74 -22.71 10.24 8.22
C ARG A 74 -21.24 10.30 7.82
N ILE A 75 -20.57 11.45 7.98
CA ILE A 75 -19.11 11.56 7.77
C ILE A 75 -18.37 10.63 8.74
N LYS A 76 -18.75 10.65 10.03
CA LYS A 76 -18.06 9.87 11.06
C LYS A 76 -18.39 8.38 11.07
N ALA A 77 -19.52 7.99 10.47
CA ALA A 77 -19.90 6.58 10.27
C ALA A 77 -19.28 5.95 9.02
N ASP A 78 -18.72 6.74 8.11
CA ASP A 78 -18.09 6.27 6.89
C ASP A 78 -16.60 5.98 7.15
N ASP A 79 -16.15 4.75 6.93
CA ASP A 79 -14.77 4.31 7.22
C ASP A 79 -13.71 5.13 6.47
N ALA A 80 -14.02 5.60 5.27
CA ALA A 80 -13.11 6.42 4.46
C ALA A 80 -13.05 7.88 4.94
N LEU A 81 -14.11 8.38 5.59
CA LEU A 81 -14.26 9.78 5.96
C LEU A 81 -14.14 10.04 7.48
N ARG A 82 -14.23 9.03 8.33
CA ARG A 82 -14.27 9.17 9.80
C ARG A 82 -13.10 9.94 10.39
N HIS A 83 -11.93 9.87 9.73
CA HIS A 83 -10.71 10.57 10.15
C HIS A 83 -10.62 12.02 9.62
N LEU A 84 -11.55 12.42 8.74
CA LEU A 84 -11.61 13.77 8.23
C LEU A 84 -11.99 14.75 9.34
N PRO A 85 -11.17 15.77 9.64
CA PRO A 85 -11.52 16.78 10.62
C PRO A 85 -12.77 17.57 10.21
N VAL A 86 -13.69 17.73 11.15
CA VAL A 86 -14.90 18.54 10.96
C VAL A 86 -14.96 19.59 12.06
N ILE A 87 -14.88 20.87 11.67
CA ILE A 87 -15.09 22.02 12.54
C ILE A 87 -16.53 22.47 12.34
N VAL A 88 -17.33 22.37 13.39
CA VAL A 88 -18.71 22.86 13.37
C VAL A 88 -18.72 24.36 13.58
N ILE A 89 -19.46 25.11 12.75
CA ILE A 89 -19.63 26.56 12.85
C ILE A 89 -21.13 26.85 12.93
N SER A 90 -21.63 27.30 14.08
CA SER A 90 -23.08 27.48 14.26
C SER A 90 -23.40 28.68 15.15
N SER A 91 -24.62 29.22 14.94
CA SER A 91 -25.23 30.22 15.83
C SER A 91 -25.80 29.64 17.12
N VAL A 92 -25.93 28.32 17.21
CA VAL A 92 -26.37 27.64 18.41
C VAL A 92 -25.28 27.65 19.47
N ASP A 93 -25.49 28.41 20.52
CA ASP A 93 -24.49 28.65 21.59
C ASP A 93 -24.84 27.87 22.90
N GLU A 94 -25.72 26.87 22.79
CA GLU A 94 -26.07 26.03 23.93
C GLU A 94 -25.00 24.96 24.17
N LEU A 95 -24.57 24.84 25.42
CA LEU A 95 -23.57 23.86 25.82
C LEU A 95 -23.95 22.42 25.37
N GLU A 96 -25.24 22.07 25.45
CA GLU A 96 -25.74 20.76 24.99
C GLU A 96 -25.45 20.49 23.50
N SER A 97 -25.58 21.51 22.65
CA SER A 97 -25.28 21.43 21.21
C SER A 97 -23.81 21.21 20.95
N VAL A 98 -22.95 21.90 21.68
CA VAL A 98 -21.50 21.74 21.59
C VAL A 98 -21.09 20.32 22.01
N VAL A 99 -21.58 19.87 23.18
CA VAL A 99 -21.29 18.52 23.71
C VAL A 99 -21.76 17.46 22.70
N ARG A 100 -22.97 17.60 22.18
CA ARG A 100 -23.52 16.67 21.18
C ARG A 100 -22.66 16.58 19.92
N CYS A 101 -22.15 17.72 19.40
CA CYS A 101 -21.26 17.71 18.24
C CYS A 101 -19.96 16.96 18.51
N ILE A 102 -19.34 17.19 19.67
CA ILE A 102 -18.11 16.52 20.06
C ILE A 102 -18.34 15.00 20.27
N GLU A 103 -19.44 14.61 20.90
CA GLU A 103 -19.82 13.20 21.07
C GLU A 103 -20.05 12.47 19.74
N ILE A 104 -20.59 13.15 18.72
CA ILE A 104 -20.72 12.59 17.36
C ILE A 104 -19.36 12.45 16.68
N GLY A 105 -18.35 13.24 17.10
CA GLY A 105 -16.98 13.18 16.58
C GLY A 105 -16.53 14.45 15.84
N ALA A 106 -17.16 15.61 16.09
CA ALA A 106 -16.62 16.88 15.62
C ALA A 106 -15.22 17.09 16.22
N THR A 107 -14.28 17.55 15.39
CA THR A 107 -12.91 17.87 15.84
C THR A 107 -12.91 19.15 16.67
N ASP A 108 -13.76 20.10 16.29
CA ASP A 108 -13.86 21.38 17.00
C ASP A 108 -15.23 22.04 16.76
N TYR A 109 -15.52 23.07 17.56
CA TYR A 109 -16.74 23.84 17.47
C TYR A 109 -16.42 25.35 17.53
N LEU A 110 -17.03 26.15 16.66
CA LEU A 110 -16.83 27.58 16.55
C LEU A 110 -18.18 28.32 16.52
N PRO A 111 -18.57 29.08 17.57
CA PRO A 111 -19.83 29.82 17.58
C PRO A 111 -19.80 30.99 16.62
N LYS A 112 -20.93 31.29 15.96
CA LYS A 112 -21.15 32.51 15.17
C LYS A 112 -21.69 33.64 16.09
N PRO A 113 -21.20 34.88 15.98
CA PRO A 113 -20.12 35.37 15.14
C PRO A 113 -18.73 34.97 15.68
N PHE A 114 -17.80 34.59 14.82
CA PHE A 114 -16.45 34.22 15.18
C PHE A 114 -15.41 35.23 14.70
N GLU A 115 -14.31 35.33 15.42
CA GLU A 115 -13.18 36.11 14.99
C GLU A 115 -12.34 35.36 13.95
N PRO A 116 -11.91 36.01 12.85
CA PRO A 116 -11.10 35.37 11.81
C PRO A 116 -9.82 34.73 12.36
N ALA A 117 -9.20 35.36 13.35
CA ALA A 117 -8.00 34.82 14.00
C ALA A 117 -8.26 33.47 14.72
N LEU A 118 -9.44 33.32 15.35
CA LEU A 118 -9.82 32.08 16.01
C LEU A 118 -10.10 30.97 14.98
N LEU A 119 -10.83 31.27 13.90
CA LEU A 119 -11.05 30.32 12.80
C LEU A 119 -9.71 29.82 12.23
N LYS A 120 -8.79 30.77 11.95
CA LYS A 120 -7.45 30.44 11.44
C LYS A 120 -6.68 29.50 12.39
N ALA A 121 -6.69 29.80 13.69
CA ALA A 121 -5.98 28.99 14.68
C ALA A 121 -6.51 27.55 14.74
N ARG A 122 -7.85 27.39 14.76
CA ARG A 122 -8.51 26.08 14.81
C ARG A 122 -8.33 25.28 13.50
N LEU A 123 -8.44 25.97 12.37
CA LEU A 123 -8.19 25.35 11.07
C LEU A 123 -6.76 24.84 10.94
N ASN A 124 -5.77 25.63 11.33
CA ASN A 124 -4.37 25.24 11.31
C ASN A 124 -4.10 24.04 12.23
N ALA A 125 -4.72 23.99 13.42
CA ALA A 125 -4.60 22.86 14.33
C ALA A 125 -5.18 21.57 13.69
N SER A 126 -6.39 21.65 13.13
CA SER A 126 -7.05 20.52 12.45
C SER A 126 -6.29 20.03 11.21
N LEU A 127 -5.72 20.94 10.43
CA LEU A 127 -4.87 20.60 9.28
C LEU A 127 -3.55 19.93 9.72
N ALA A 128 -2.96 20.38 10.83
CA ALA A 128 -1.75 19.75 11.35
C ALA A 128 -2.02 18.33 11.86
N GLU A 129 -3.14 18.11 12.55
CA GLU A 129 -3.60 16.81 13.01
C GLU A 129 -3.85 15.85 11.82
N LYS A 130 -4.55 16.33 10.78
CA LYS A 130 -4.82 15.57 9.56
C LYS A 130 -3.52 15.14 8.87
N ARG A 131 -2.58 16.06 8.69
CA ARG A 131 -1.27 15.76 8.09
C ARG A 131 -0.49 14.71 8.88
N LEU A 132 -0.49 14.82 10.22
CA LEU A 132 0.16 13.83 11.07
C LEU A 132 -0.47 12.45 10.90
N HIS A 133 -1.79 12.39 10.86
CA HIS A 133 -2.53 11.15 10.64
C HIS A 133 -2.21 10.52 9.28
N ASP A 134 -2.20 11.33 8.20
CA ASP A 134 -1.88 10.86 6.85
C ASP A 134 -0.45 10.32 6.75
N LEU A 135 0.52 11.02 7.36
CA LEU A 135 1.90 10.55 7.44
C LEU A 135 2.03 9.23 8.22
N GLN A 136 1.23 9.04 9.26
CA GLN A 136 1.20 7.79 10.02
C GLN A 136 0.65 6.63 9.16
N LEU A 137 -0.42 6.86 8.41
CA LEU A 137 -0.99 5.86 7.51
C LEU A 137 0.00 5.48 6.40
N GLU A 138 0.62 6.47 5.75
CA GLU A 138 1.65 6.25 4.74
C GLU A 138 2.82 5.42 5.31
N TYR A 139 3.28 5.77 6.50
CA TYR A 139 4.37 5.04 7.15
C TYR A 139 3.99 3.58 7.44
N LEU A 140 2.77 3.34 7.95
CA LEU A 140 2.26 1.99 8.21
C LEU A 140 2.13 1.16 6.92
N GLU A 141 1.65 1.77 5.83
CA GLU A 141 1.58 1.11 4.53
C GLU A 141 2.96 0.67 4.05
N GLN A 142 3.97 1.52 4.19
CA GLN A 142 5.33 1.17 3.81
C GLN A 142 5.96 0.10 4.71
N VAL A 143 5.63 0.08 6.01
CA VAL A 143 6.00 -1.01 6.91
C VAL A 143 5.37 -2.33 6.46
N ASN A 144 4.08 -2.30 6.11
CA ASN A 144 3.38 -3.48 5.61
C ASN A 144 4.01 -4.02 4.33
N ARG A 145 4.44 -3.16 3.40
CA ARG A 145 5.19 -3.60 2.20
C ARG A 145 6.45 -4.37 2.54
N VAL A 146 7.20 -3.97 3.59
CA VAL A 146 8.39 -4.71 4.04
C VAL A 146 8.00 -6.07 4.65
N VAL A 147 6.90 -6.11 5.39
CA VAL A 147 6.37 -7.36 5.97
C VAL A 147 5.91 -8.33 4.88
N ASP A 148 5.17 -7.82 3.88
CA ASP A 148 4.69 -8.61 2.75
C ASP A 148 5.86 -9.17 1.92
N ALA A 149 6.88 -8.35 1.70
CA ALA A 149 8.12 -8.79 1.05
C ALA A 149 8.82 -9.90 1.83
N ALA A 150 8.78 -9.88 3.17
CA ALA A 150 9.33 -10.96 3.99
C ALA A 150 8.54 -12.26 3.81
N GLY A 151 7.22 -12.19 3.74
CA GLY A 151 6.36 -13.34 3.40
C GLY A 151 6.60 -13.87 1.99
N ALA A 152 6.84 -13.00 1.01
CA ALA A 152 7.15 -13.39 -0.36
C ALA A 152 8.50 -14.13 -0.47
N VAL A 153 9.51 -13.76 0.32
CA VAL A 153 10.78 -14.51 0.39
C VAL A 153 10.55 -15.93 0.90
N GLU A 154 9.71 -16.10 1.93
CA GLU A 154 9.37 -17.41 2.48
C GLU A 154 8.61 -18.27 1.45
N ALA A 155 7.78 -17.64 0.62
CA ALA A 155 7.02 -18.30 -0.46
C ALA A 155 7.82 -18.55 -1.75
N GLU A 156 9.11 -18.20 -1.81
CA GLU A 156 9.98 -18.23 -3.01
C GLU A 156 9.50 -17.32 -4.17
N ASP A 157 8.67 -16.30 -3.88
CA ASP A 157 8.03 -15.39 -4.86
C ASP A 157 8.44 -13.92 -4.64
N PHE A 158 9.60 -13.68 -4.09
CA PHE A 158 10.09 -12.33 -3.78
C PHE A 158 10.69 -11.64 -5.01
N GLU A 159 10.13 -10.46 -5.33
CA GLU A 159 10.68 -9.52 -6.31
C GLU A 159 11.43 -8.39 -5.58
N PRO A 160 12.77 -8.29 -5.72
CA PRO A 160 13.56 -7.26 -5.03
C PRO A 160 13.10 -5.83 -5.31
N GLU A 161 12.58 -5.57 -6.50
CA GLU A 161 12.09 -4.26 -6.96
C GLU A 161 10.84 -3.78 -6.21
N SER A 162 10.09 -4.70 -5.58
CA SER A 162 8.90 -4.38 -4.79
C SER A 162 9.16 -3.44 -3.61
N LEU A 163 10.41 -3.39 -3.12
CA LEU A 163 10.84 -2.53 -2.03
C LEU A 163 11.64 -1.29 -2.48
N ASP A 164 11.80 -1.01 -3.76
CA ASP A 164 12.64 0.08 -4.25
C ASP A 164 12.18 1.44 -3.76
N GLU A 165 10.87 1.67 -3.67
CA GLU A 165 10.30 2.91 -3.17
C GLU A 165 10.64 3.11 -1.69
N VAL A 166 10.45 2.07 -0.87
CA VAL A 166 10.79 2.10 0.56
C VAL A 166 12.30 2.26 0.75
N ALA A 167 13.11 1.60 -0.06
CA ALA A 167 14.57 1.64 0.02
C ALA A 167 15.18 3.02 -0.31
N ARG A 168 14.45 3.91 -1.01
CA ARG A 168 14.88 5.29 -1.29
C ARG A 168 14.80 6.20 -0.08
N ARG A 169 14.06 5.82 0.97
CA ARG A 169 13.96 6.62 2.19
C ARG A 169 15.31 6.73 2.89
N GLU A 170 15.55 7.88 3.53
CA GLU A 170 16.78 8.14 4.30
C GLU A 170 16.66 7.76 5.78
N ASP A 171 15.47 7.30 6.22
CA ASP A 171 15.20 6.90 7.60
C ASP A 171 15.53 5.42 7.89
N ALA A 172 15.21 4.98 9.12
CA ALA A 172 15.44 3.61 9.59
C ALA A 172 14.70 2.56 8.74
N LEU A 173 13.50 2.89 8.24
CA LEU A 173 12.71 2.00 7.40
C LEU A 173 13.38 1.79 6.04
N GLY A 174 13.89 2.85 5.41
CA GLY A 174 14.66 2.74 4.18
C GLY A 174 15.96 1.95 4.35
N GLN A 175 16.64 2.12 5.49
CA GLN A 175 17.81 1.30 5.82
C GLN A 175 17.43 -0.18 5.96
N LEU A 176 16.32 -0.48 6.64
CA LEU A 176 15.80 -1.84 6.80
C LEU A 176 15.50 -2.46 5.44
N ALA A 177 14.79 -1.75 4.56
CA ALA A 177 14.44 -2.23 3.23
C ALA A 177 15.69 -2.56 2.40
N ARG A 178 16.72 -1.70 2.41
CA ARG A 178 18.00 -1.96 1.72
C ARG A 178 18.73 -3.20 2.24
N VAL A 179 18.75 -3.38 3.57
CA VAL A 179 19.38 -4.57 4.19
C VAL A 179 18.59 -5.82 3.81
N PHE A 180 17.27 -5.73 3.87
CA PHE A 180 16.39 -6.85 3.52
C PHE A 180 16.53 -7.26 2.06
N GLN A 181 16.50 -6.32 1.10
CA GLN A 181 16.73 -6.60 -0.33
C GLN A 181 18.05 -7.32 -0.58
N ARG A 182 19.13 -6.89 0.10
CA ARG A 182 20.44 -7.54 -0.03
C ARG A 182 20.42 -8.98 0.49
N MET A 183 19.88 -9.19 1.70
CA MET A 183 19.76 -10.55 2.26
C MET A 183 18.92 -11.47 1.39
N ALA A 184 17.77 -10.98 0.90
CA ALA A 184 16.90 -11.75 0.04
C ALA A 184 17.60 -12.17 -1.27
N ARG A 185 18.36 -11.27 -1.91
CA ARG A 185 19.18 -11.60 -3.09
C ARG A 185 20.23 -12.67 -2.79
N GLU A 186 20.93 -12.56 -1.66
CA GLU A 186 21.94 -13.56 -1.25
C GLU A 186 21.31 -14.93 -1.02
N VAL A 187 20.14 -14.98 -0.37
CA VAL A 187 19.40 -16.23 -0.15
C VAL A 187 18.98 -16.85 -1.48
N PHE A 188 18.39 -16.06 -2.37
CA PHE A 188 17.96 -16.52 -3.69
C PHE A 188 19.13 -17.07 -4.52
N GLU A 189 20.25 -16.34 -4.59
CA GLU A 189 21.44 -16.80 -5.31
C GLU A 189 21.99 -18.11 -4.72
N ARG A 190 22.02 -18.24 -3.39
CA ARG A 190 22.47 -19.45 -2.72
C ARG A 190 21.56 -20.62 -3.04
N GLU A 191 20.27 -20.41 -3.03
CA GLU A 191 19.28 -21.44 -3.35
C GLU A 191 19.41 -21.91 -4.80
N GLN A 192 19.55 -21.00 -5.76
CA GLN A 192 19.78 -21.33 -7.17
C GLN A 192 21.06 -22.16 -7.36
N ARG A 193 22.14 -21.80 -6.66
CA ARG A 193 23.38 -22.57 -6.68
C ARG A 193 23.18 -23.98 -6.13
N LEU A 194 22.45 -24.12 -5.02
CA LEU A 194 22.15 -25.42 -4.44
C LEU A 194 21.26 -26.29 -5.36
N LYS A 195 20.21 -25.70 -5.96
CA LYS A 195 19.37 -26.38 -6.95
C LYS A 195 20.19 -26.89 -8.14
N ALA A 196 21.10 -26.07 -8.67
CA ALA A 196 22.01 -26.46 -9.75
C ALA A 196 22.97 -27.60 -9.33
N GLN A 197 23.54 -27.54 -8.13
CA GLN A 197 24.43 -28.62 -7.62
C GLN A 197 23.67 -29.93 -7.43
N VAL A 198 22.46 -29.90 -6.88
CA VAL A 198 21.62 -31.09 -6.74
C VAL A 198 21.29 -31.71 -8.09
N GLN A 199 20.97 -30.88 -9.08
CA GLN A 199 20.70 -31.36 -10.43
C GLN A 199 21.94 -32.01 -11.08
N GLN A 200 23.10 -31.40 -10.93
CA GLN A 200 24.36 -31.94 -11.42
C GLN A 200 24.71 -33.28 -10.75
N LEU A 201 24.55 -33.38 -9.45
CA LEU A 201 24.76 -34.65 -8.71
C LEU A 201 23.80 -35.75 -9.16
N ARG A 202 22.52 -35.43 -9.43
CA ARG A 202 21.54 -36.38 -9.96
C ARG A 202 21.99 -36.94 -11.32
N ILE A 203 22.44 -36.08 -12.23
CA ILE A 203 22.95 -36.50 -13.55
C ILE A 203 24.16 -37.43 -13.37
N GLN A 204 25.12 -37.11 -12.51
CA GLN A 204 26.30 -37.95 -12.25
C GLN A 204 25.92 -39.34 -11.66
N ILE A 205 24.92 -39.36 -10.75
CA ILE A 205 24.42 -40.62 -10.19
C ILE A 205 23.75 -41.47 -11.28
N ASP A 206 22.96 -40.87 -12.15
CA ASP A 206 22.28 -41.59 -13.22
C ASP A 206 23.26 -42.12 -14.27
N GLU A 207 24.28 -41.35 -14.63
CA GLU A 207 25.41 -41.78 -15.50
C GLU A 207 26.17 -42.94 -14.87
N ALA A 208 26.52 -42.85 -13.58
CA ALA A 208 27.23 -43.91 -12.85
C ALA A 208 26.38 -45.20 -12.75
N ARG A 209 25.05 -45.03 -12.55
CA ARG A 209 24.12 -46.20 -12.56
C ARG A 209 24.02 -46.84 -13.93
N ALA A 210 23.93 -46.01 -15.00
CA ALA A 210 23.92 -46.52 -16.36
C ALA A 210 25.19 -47.24 -16.73
N ALA A 211 26.36 -46.68 -16.41
CA ALA A 211 27.66 -47.29 -16.62
C ALA A 211 27.80 -48.63 -15.87
N ARG A 212 27.30 -48.71 -14.62
CA ARG A 212 27.31 -49.93 -13.83
C ARG A 212 26.43 -51.04 -14.43
N LYS A 213 25.22 -50.67 -14.93
CA LYS A 213 24.33 -51.58 -15.64
C LYS A 213 24.98 -52.12 -16.94
N VAL A 214 25.61 -51.26 -17.70
CA VAL A 214 26.33 -51.65 -18.92
C VAL A 214 27.49 -52.61 -18.57
N ALA A 215 28.27 -52.33 -17.52
CA ALA A 215 29.35 -53.21 -17.06
C ALA A 215 28.82 -54.59 -16.62
N GLU A 216 27.71 -54.64 -15.83
CA GLU A 216 27.05 -55.89 -15.46
C GLU A 216 26.58 -56.73 -16.65
N ILE A 217 26.08 -56.07 -17.70
CA ILE A 217 25.62 -56.78 -18.92
C ILE A 217 26.85 -57.30 -19.71
N THR A 218 27.88 -56.48 -19.85
CA THR A 218 29.11 -56.85 -20.61
C THR A 218 29.94 -57.88 -19.92
N ASP A 219 29.93 -57.95 -18.58
CA ASP A 219 30.63 -58.98 -17.79
C ASP A 219 29.80 -60.27 -17.62
N SER A 220 28.56 -60.26 -18.08
CA SER A 220 27.72 -61.49 -17.98
C SER A 220 28.23 -62.59 -18.89
N ASP A 221 28.14 -63.85 -18.41
CA ASP A 221 28.51 -65.03 -19.19
C ASP A 221 27.75 -65.10 -20.51
N PHE A 222 26.54 -64.59 -20.59
CA PHE A 222 25.74 -64.50 -21.77
C PHE A 222 26.36 -63.58 -22.83
N PHE A 223 26.95 -62.44 -22.45
CA PHE A 223 27.61 -61.51 -23.40
C PHE A 223 28.93 -62.08 -23.89
N ARG A 224 29.69 -62.81 -23.05
CA ARG A 224 30.88 -63.55 -23.43
C ARG A 224 30.56 -64.65 -24.46
N ASP A 225 29.53 -65.42 -24.23
CA ASP A 225 29.04 -66.46 -25.19
C ASP A 225 28.59 -65.86 -26.53
N LEU A 226 27.95 -64.70 -26.49
CA LEU A 226 27.57 -63.95 -27.72
C LEU A 226 28.79 -63.44 -28.48
N GLN A 227 29.84 -62.93 -27.82
CA GLN A 227 31.08 -62.51 -28.48
C GLN A 227 31.84 -63.67 -29.08
N GLU A 228 31.90 -64.79 -28.39
CA GLU A 228 32.50 -66.02 -28.98
C GLU A 228 31.74 -66.52 -30.20
N LYS A 229 30.42 -66.56 -30.16
CA LYS A 229 29.60 -66.90 -31.32
C LYS A 229 29.74 -65.94 -32.49
N ALA A 230 29.78 -64.65 -32.23
CA ALA A 230 30.00 -63.62 -33.23
C ALA A 230 31.38 -63.66 -33.85
N SER A 231 32.41 -64.03 -33.08
CA SER A 231 33.79 -64.22 -33.56
C SER A 231 33.92 -65.45 -34.44
N LYS A 232 33.24 -66.58 -34.09
CA LYS A 232 33.17 -67.79 -34.90
C LYS A 232 32.49 -67.54 -36.24
N LEU A 233 31.35 -66.84 -36.26
CA LEU A 233 30.65 -66.47 -37.50
C LEU A 233 31.47 -65.56 -38.42
N ARG A 234 32.34 -64.70 -37.89
CA ARG A 234 33.25 -63.89 -38.73
C ARG A 234 34.35 -64.73 -39.34
N LEU A 235 34.91 -65.70 -38.62
CA LEU A 235 35.95 -66.58 -39.11
C LEU A 235 35.39 -67.57 -40.17
N ASP A 236 34.18 -68.06 -40.01
CA ASP A 236 33.51 -68.94 -41.01
C ASP A 236 33.05 -68.17 -42.25
N GLY A 237 32.79 -66.83 -42.16
CA GLY A 237 32.47 -65.97 -43.31
C GLY A 237 33.67 -65.60 -44.21
N GLU A 238 34.90 -65.62 -43.65
CA GLU A 238 36.14 -65.38 -44.45
C GLU A 238 36.67 -66.62 -45.13
N SER A 239 36.21 -67.83 -44.77
CA SER A 239 36.69 -69.08 -45.40
C SER A 239 35.81 -69.58 -46.58
N THR A 240 34.72 -68.85 -46.93
CA THR A 240 33.81 -69.21 -48.05
C THR A 240 33.85 -68.21 -49.21
N GLY A 241 34.84 -67.33 -49.29
CA GLY A 241 35.05 -66.35 -50.34
C GLY A 241 36.41 -66.49 -51.01
N GLY A 242 36.72 -67.72 -51.53
CA GLY A 242 37.89 -67.99 -52.33
C GLY A 242 37.44 -68.65 -53.64
#